data_69754304ecd56eed4c32f01713092a87
#
_entry.id   69754304ecd56eed4c32f01713092a87
#
_cell.length_a   1.000
_cell.length_b   1.000
_cell.length_c   1.000
_cell.angle_alpha   90.00
_cell.angle_beta   90.00
_cell.angle_gamma   90.00
#
_symmetry.space_group_name_H-M   'P 1'
#
loop_
_entity.id
_entity.type
_entity.pdbx_description
1 polymer ?
#
loop_
_entity_poly.entity_id
_entity_poly.type
_entity_poly.pdbx_seq_one_letter_code
_entity_poly.pdbx_strand_id
1 'polypeptide(L)'
;MSSLLAFHAHPDDESVSTGVTLAKYADEGHRVVVATATDGSAGEIHNYDNPEELFPKLAEMRRKELEASLEALGVKEYEWMGFKDSGMMGTSENDDPDCFWRQNYFDPVGKLVDIIRKYKPDALITYDPFGGYGHPDHIQTHRIGTAAFFAASDLDKFPLKEGQEIWIPERLYFSAWSKKRMQSRRQQMFDAGIISEEEFNRFNPIGSEHDDIDVEVDGTKYVEHKINSMKAHRSQFKDDWWGFNIPDEFKEDFLGYENYILAFNRGDWSSPSELI
;
A
#
# COMPACT_ATOMS: atom_id res chain seq x y z
N MET A 1 -20.58 10.94 3.82
CA MET A 1 -19.11 11.01 3.61
C MET A 1 -18.54 9.80 4.31
N SER A 2 -18.07 8.84 3.54
CA SER A 2 -17.46 7.61 4.09
C SER A 2 -15.96 7.83 4.31
N SER A 3 -15.31 6.93 5.05
CA SER A 3 -13.90 7.05 5.43
C SER A 3 -13.14 5.77 5.12
N LEU A 4 -11.98 5.91 4.46
CA LEU A 4 -11.08 4.83 4.07
C LEU A 4 -9.73 4.99 4.77
N LEU A 5 -9.22 3.93 5.39
CA LEU A 5 -7.86 3.85 5.91
C LEU A 5 -7.06 2.83 5.11
N ALA A 6 -5.98 3.25 4.47
CA ALA A 6 -5.00 2.36 3.85
C ALA A 6 -3.79 2.24 4.76
N PHE A 7 -3.43 1.01 5.11
CA PHE A 7 -2.28 0.71 5.97
C PHE A 7 -1.18 0.01 5.19
N HIS A 8 -0.08 0.71 4.98
CA HIS A 8 1.07 0.32 4.17
C HIS A 8 2.33 0.09 5.00
N ALA A 9 3.26 -0.69 4.46
CA ALA A 9 4.52 -1.02 5.12
C ALA A 9 5.54 0.11 4.98
N HIS A 10 5.79 0.57 3.75
CA HIS A 10 6.85 1.54 3.45
C HIS A 10 6.30 2.80 2.77
N PRO A 11 7.05 3.91 2.84
CA PRO A 11 6.78 5.07 1.99
C PRO A 11 7.06 4.72 0.52
N ASP A 12 6.07 4.64 -0.31
CA ASP A 12 5.94 4.31 -1.75
C ASP A 12 4.86 3.27 -2.04
N ASP A 13 4.54 2.38 -1.09
CA ASP A 13 3.52 1.35 -1.26
C ASP A 13 2.13 1.93 -1.57
N GLU A 14 1.80 3.09 -1.00
CA GLU A 14 0.52 3.77 -1.23
C GLU A 14 0.37 4.15 -2.71
N SER A 15 1.46 4.55 -3.35
CA SER A 15 1.47 4.94 -4.75
C SER A 15 1.34 3.74 -5.69
N VAL A 16 1.99 2.61 -5.34
CA VAL A 16 2.02 1.39 -6.17
C VAL A 16 0.71 0.61 -6.05
N SER A 17 0.27 0.36 -4.82
CA SER A 17 -0.79 -0.61 -4.54
C SER A 17 -2.19 0.01 -4.48
N THR A 18 -2.30 1.31 -4.15
CA THR A 18 -3.58 1.99 -3.89
C THR A 18 -3.67 3.39 -4.48
N GLY A 19 -2.75 3.80 -5.35
CA GLY A 19 -2.62 5.18 -5.80
C GLY A 19 -3.85 5.73 -6.51
N VAL A 20 -4.42 5.01 -7.49
CA VAL A 20 -5.64 5.49 -8.18
C VAL A 20 -6.87 5.40 -7.28
N THR A 21 -6.92 4.41 -6.37
CA THR A 21 -7.99 4.27 -5.39
C THR A 21 -8.01 5.45 -4.43
N LEU A 22 -6.88 5.78 -3.83
CA LEU A 22 -6.76 6.91 -2.90
C LEU A 22 -7.13 8.23 -3.59
N ALA A 23 -6.62 8.45 -4.81
CA ALA A 23 -6.92 9.67 -5.57
C ALA A 23 -8.42 9.76 -5.94
N LYS A 24 -9.03 8.66 -6.38
CA LYS A 24 -10.46 8.59 -6.70
C LYS A 24 -11.32 8.97 -5.50
N TYR A 25 -11.14 8.28 -4.39
CA TYR A 25 -11.98 8.51 -3.20
C TYR A 25 -11.74 9.90 -2.58
N ALA A 26 -10.51 10.45 -2.68
CA ALA A 26 -10.23 11.82 -2.26
C ALA A 26 -10.95 12.86 -3.13
N ASP A 27 -10.93 12.69 -4.47
CA ASP A 27 -11.63 13.58 -5.43
C ASP A 27 -13.15 13.50 -5.28
N GLU A 28 -13.69 12.31 -4.98
CA GLU A 28 -15.12 12.09 -4.71
C GLU A 28 -15.59 12.65 -3.36
N GLY A 29 -14.68 13.21 -2.57
CA GLY A 29 -14.98 13.89 -1.31
C GLY A 29 -15.09 12.95 -0.11
N HIS A 30 -14.62 11.73 -0.20
CA HIS A 30 -14.48 10.83 0.94
C HIS A 30 -13.29 11.21 1.81
N ARG A 31 -13.32 10.81 3.08
CA ARG A 31 -12.17 10.93 3.96
C ARG A 31 -11.20 9.79 3.67
N VAL A 32 -10.01 10.12 3.20
CA VAL A 32 -8.95 9.15 2.91
C VAL A 32 -7.77 9.39 3.84
N VAL A 33 -7.36 8.33 4.54
CA VAL A 33 -6.22 8.34 5.47
C VAL A 33 -5.21 7.27 5.05
N VAL A 34 -3.94 7.61 5.07
CA VAL A 34 -2.84 6.66 4.87
C VAL A 34 -2.07 6.50 6.18
N ALA A 35 -1.83 5.26 6.59
CA ALA A 35 -0.91 4.93 7.67
C ALA A 35 0.27 4.15 7.12
N THR A 36 1.50 4.58 7.41
CA THR A 36 2.73 3.92 6.98
C THR A 36 3.47 3.38 8.20
N ALA A 37 3.77 2.08 8.18
CA ALA A 37 4.32 1.38 9.34
C ALA A 37 5.79 1.74 9.60
N THR A 38 6.63 1.67 8.57
CA THR A 38 8.09 1.78 8.73
C THR A 38 8.65 3.09 8.15
N ASP A 39 9.90 3.32 8.47
CA ASP A 39 10.66 4.49 8.00
C ASP A 39 11.32 4.28 6.62
N GLY A 40 11.26 3.05 6.10
CA GLY A 40 11.85 2.72 4.81
C GLY A 40 13.38 2.84 4.76
N SER A 41 14.05 2.78 5.91
CA SER A 41 15.49 3.04 6.02
C SER A 41 16.39 1.96 5.43
N ALA A 42 15.85 0.77 5.10
CA ALA A 42 16.55 -0.32 4.44
C ALA A 42 16.36 -0.34 2.90
N GLY A 43 15.70 0.66 2.34
CA GLY A 43 15.50 0.79 0.90
C GLY A 43 16.77 1.14 0.13
N GLU A 44 16.73 0.97 -1.18
CA GLU A 44 17.76 1.45 -2.11
C GLU A 44 17.68 2.99 -2.27
N ILE A 45 18.72 3.59 -2.84
CA ILE A 45 18.73 5.02 -3.19
C ILE A 45 19.05 5.14 -4.68
N HIS A 46 18.07 5.59 -5.45
CA HIS A 46 18.20 5.89 -6.88
C HIS A 46 18.28 7.40 -7.12
N ASN A 47 18.68 7.79 -8.35
CA ASN A 47 18.65 9.18 -8.87
C ASN A 47 19.45 10.22 -8.06
N TYR A 48 20.43 9.79 -7.28
CA TYR A 48 21.30 10.65 -6.50
C TYR A 48 22.76 10.29 -6.74
N ASP A 49 23.61 11.32 -6.79
CA ASP A 49 25.07 11.14 -6.76
C ASP A 49 25.49 10.73 -5.34
N ASN A 50 26.45 9.79 -5.24
CA ASN A 50 26.99 9.28 -3.96
C ASN A 50 25.90 8.79 -2.98
N PRO A 51 25.07 7.79 -3.36
CA PRO A 51 23.97 7.32 -2.53
C PRO A 51 24.43 6.84 -1.14
N GLU A 52 25.67 6.36 -1.01
CA GLU A 52 26.24 5.89 0.26
C GLU A 52 26.27 6.97 1.36
N GLU A 53 26.40 8.23 0.98
CA GLU A 53 26.40 9.36 1.93
C GLU A 53 24.99 9.72 2.42
N LEU A 54 23.97 9.23 1.73
CA LEU A 54 22.57 9.56 2.00
C LEU A 54 21.86 8.52 2.86
N PHE A 55 22.36 7.28 2.98
CA PHE A 55 21.71 6.26 3.82
C PHE A 55 21.38 6.74 5.25
N PRO A 56 22.23 7.49 5.96
CA PRO A 56 21.87 7.98 7.30
C PRO A 56 20.67 8.94 7.33
N LYS A 57 20.26 9.46 6.18
CA LYS A 57 19.15 10.42 6.02
C LYS A 57 17.97 9.81 5.26
N LEU A 58 18.06 8.56 4.84
CA LEU A 58 17.07 7.94 3.95
C LEU A 58 15.67 7.96 4.56
N ALA A 59 15.52 7.64 5.84
CA ALA A 59 14.24 7.68 6.54
C ALA A 59 13.58 9.09 6.48
N GLU A 60 14.38 10.16 6.70
CA GLU A 60 13.88 11.53 6.59
C GLU A 60 13.54 11.90 5.14
N MET A 61 14.34 11.45 4.17
CA MET A 61 14.09 11.68 2.75
C MET A 61 12.79 11.01 2.33
N ARG A 62 12.61 9.71 2.63
CA ARG A 62 11.41 8.95 2.27
C ARG A 62 10.14 9.48 2.93
N ARG A 63 10.25 10.03 4.13
CA ARG A 63 9.13 10.72 4.77
C ARG A 63 8.68 11.95 3.98
N LYS A 64 9.62 12.78 3.50
CA LYS A 64 9.29 13.96 2.67
C LYS A 64 8.74 13.54 1.30
N GLU A 65 9.27 12.47 0.75
CA GLU A 65 8.77 11.88 -0.50
C GLU A 65 7.34 11.37 -0.33
N LEU A 66 7.01 10.70 0.78
CA LEU A 66 5.65 10.30 1.13
C LEU A 66 4.71 11.52 1.23
N GLU A 67 5.12 12.59 1.90
CA GLU A 67 4.32 13.81 2.01
C GLU A 67 3.99 14.39 0.63
N ALA A 68 4.97 14.44 -0.27
CA ALA A 68 4.77 14.90 -1.65
C ALA A 68 3.92 13.92 -2.50
N SER A 69 4.08 12.61 -2.28
CA SER A 69 3.26 11.57 -2.89
C SER A 69 1.78 11.72 -2.51
N LEU A 70 1.50 11.88 -1.22
CA LEU A 70 0.13 12.06 -0.72
C LEU A 70 -0.51 13.36 -1.22
N GLU A 71 0.26 14.44 -1.37
CA GLU A 71 -0.20 15.67 -2.01
C GLU A 71 -0.61 15.43 -3.47
N ALA A 72 0.19 14.67 -4.23
CA ALA A 72 -0.12 14.31 -5.61
C ALA A 72 -1.40 13.46 -5.74
N LEU A 73 -1.71 12.64 -4.73
CA LEU A 73 -2.94 11.83 -4.65
C LEU A 73 -4.15 12.61 -4.08
N GLY A 74 -3.96 13.84 -3.60
CA GLY A 74 -5.01 14.61 -2.94
C GLY A 74 -5.35 14.12 -1.53
N VAL A 75 -4.53 13.25 -0.93
CA VAL A 75 -4.70 12.75 0.43
C VAL A 75 -4.18 13.77 1.43
N LYS A 76 -5.00 14.15 2.40
CA LYS A 76 -4.70 15.23 3.37
C LYS A 76 -4.33 14.72 4.77
N GLU A 77 -4.66 13.48 5.07
CA GLU A 77 -4.50 12.91 6.40
C GLU A 77 -3.61 11.67 6.32
N TYR A 78 -2.55 11.64 7.12
CA TYR A 78 -1.68 10.48 7.20
C TYR A 78 -1.12 10.30 8.61
N GLU A 79 -0.68 9.07 8.90
CA GLU A 79 -0.02 8.68 10.13
C GLU A 79 1.29 7.96 9.82
N TRP A 80 2.35 8.48 10.39
CA TRP A 80 3.67 7.89 10.34
C TRP A 80 3.93 7.09 11.62
N MET A 81 3.94 5.76 11.55
CA MET A 81 4.15 4.93 12.74
C MET A 81 5.63 4.87 13.15
N GLY A 82 6.55 5.03 12.19
CA GLY A 82 7.97 5.24 12.43
C GLY A 82 8.73 4.05 13.01
N PHE A 83 8.28 2.83 12.72
CA PHE A 83 9.07 1.63 13.01
C PHE A 83 10.25 1.54 12.03
N LYS A 84 11.34 0.91 12.47
CA LYS A 84 12.49 0.69 11.63
C LYS A 84 12.19 -0.37 10.57
N ASP A 85 12.55 -0.09 9.33
CA ASP A 85 12.46 -1.02 8.21
C ASP A 85 13.26 -2.30 8.48
N SER A 86 12.67 -3.45 8.15
CA SER A 86 13.26 -4.77 8.41
C SER A 86 14.12 -5.29 7.26
N GLY A 87 14.14 -4.61 6.13
CA GLY A 87 14.76 -5.08 4.90
C GLY A 87 14.06 -6.30 4.30
N MET A 88 14.56 -6.75 3.15
CA MET A 88 14.02 -7.92 2.46
C MET A 88 14.32 -9.21 3.23
N MET A 89 13.47 -10.21 3.06
CA MET A 89 13.63 -11.52 3.74
C MET A 89 15.03 -12.10 3.55
N GLY A 90 15.70 -12.37 4.67
CA GLY A 90 17.04 -12.97 4.72
C GLY A 90 18.20 -11.97 4.72
N THR A 91 17.93 -10.67 4.74
CA THR A 91 18.97 -9.65 4.94
C THR A 91 19.31 -9.47 6.43
N SER A 92 20.44 -8.83 6.72
CA SER A 92 20.93 -8.60 8.10
C SER A 92 19.98 -7.73 8.93
N GLU A 93 19.23 -6.85 8.30
CA GLU A 93 18.25 -5.97 8.92
C GLU A 93 17.13 -6.74 9.61
N ASN A 94 16.83 -7.97 9.13
CA ASN A 94 15.85 -8.84 9.79
C ASN A 94 16.26 -9.27 11.21
N ASP A 95 17.54 -9.24 11.52
CA ASP A 95 18.08 -9.64 12.82
C ASP A 95 18.20 -8.47 13.81
N ASP A 96 17.96 -7.24 13.35
CA ASP A 96 17.91 -6.07 14.22
C ASP A 96 16.71 -6.18 15.18
N PRO A 97 16.92 -6.15 16.51
CA PRO A 97 15.83 -6.26 17.49
C PRO A 97 14.83 -5.10 17.41
N ASP A 98 15.24 -3.96 16.86
CA ASP A 98 14.41 -2.76 16.75
C ASP A 98 13.62 -2.69 15.43
N CYS A 99 13.88 -3.59 14.47
CA CYS A 99 13.14 -3.62 13.21
C CYS A 99 11.67 -4.01 13.40
N PHE A 100 10.82 -3.60 12.46
CA PHE A 100 9.38 -3.81 12.54
C PHE A 100 8.98 -5.30 12.61
N TRP A 101 9.69 -6.17 11.90
CA TRP A 101 9.49 -7.62 11.95
C TRP A 101 9.70 -8.23 13.35
N ARG A 102 10.57 -7.62 14.18
CA ARG A 102 10.91 -8.08 15.53
C ARG A 102 10.13 -7.39 16.65
N GLN A 103 9.31 -6.41 16.33
CA GLN A 103 8.54 -5.68 17.35
C GLN A 103 7.62 -6.61 18.15
N ASN A 104 7.43 -6.26 19.42
CA ASN A 104 6.37 -6.87 20.20
C ASN A 104 5.03 -6.64 19.51
N TYR A 105 4.35 -7.72 19.17
CA TYR A 105 3.15 -7.71 18.33
C TYR A 105 2.06 -6.73 18.81
N PHE A 106 1.88 -6.59 20.14
CA PHE A 106 0.83 -5.74 20.69
C PHE A 106 1.12 -4.24 20.55
N ASP A 107 2.37 -3.83 20.44
CA ASP A 107 2.74 -2.42 20.37
C ASP A 107 2.27 -1.78 19.04
N PRO A 108 2.62 -2.32 17.86
CA PRO A 108 2.12 -1.79 16.60
C PRO A 108 0.61 -2.01 16.41
N VAL A 109 0.03 -3.11 16.93
CA VAL A 109 -1.43 -3.29 16.91
C VAL A 109 -2.11 -2.17 17.71
N GLY A 110 -1.61 -1.86 18.91
CA GLY A 110 -2.16 -0.77 19.74
C GLY A 110 -2.07 0.60 19.07
N LYS A 111 -0.95 0.90 18.39
CA LYS A 111 -0.82 2.14 17.60
C LYS A 111 -1.86 2.21 16.49
N LEU A 112 -2.07 1.13 15.75
CA LEU A 112 -3.06 1.11 14.67
C LEU A 112 -4.50 1.15 15.20
N VAL A 113 -4.78 0.54 16.35
CA VAL A 113 -6.08 0.69 17.05
C VAL A 113 -6.36 2.15 17.39
N ASP A 114 -5.35 2.88 17.87
CA ASP A 114 -5.49 4.33 18.14
C ASP A 114 -5.80 5.13 16.87
N ILE A 115 -5.14 4.79 15.76
CA ILE A 115 -5.39 5.40 14.44
C ILE A 115 -6.82 5.11 13.97
N ILE A 116 -7.27 3.84 14.05
CA ILE A 116 -8.65 3.46 13.72
C ILE A 116 -9.66 4.25 14.53
N ARG A 117 -9.47 4.36 15.85
CA ARG A 117 -10.37 5.10 16.74
C ARG A 117 -10.34 6.61 16.49
N LYS A 118 -9.18 7.16 16.09
CA LYS A 118 -9.03 8.58 15.73
C LYS A 118 -9.77 8.93 14.44
N TYR A 119 -9.59 8.13 13.41
CA TYR A 119 -10.08 8.44 12.07
C TYR A 119 -11.42 7.82 11.74
N LYS A 120 -11.83 6.80 12.48
CA LYS A 120 -13.12 6.13 12.37
C LYS A 120 -13.42 5.66 10.93
N PRO A 121 -12.53 4.86 10.31
CA PRO A 121 -12.72 4.41 8.94
C PRO A 121 -13.88 3.40 8.83
N ASP A 122 -14.66 3.50 7.76
CA ASP A 122 -15.65 2.49 7.39
C ASP A 122 -14.98 1.24 6.83
N ALA A 123 -13.90 1.42 6.06
CA ALA A 123 -13.10 0.34 5.52
C ALA A 123 -11.60 0.51 5.82
N LEU A 124 -10.93 -0.63 6.02
CA LEU A 124 -9.46 -0.75 6.14
C LEU A 124 -8.92 -1.55 4.99
N ILE A 125 -7.90 -1.02 4.30
CA ILE A 125 -7.09 -1.74 3.31
C ILE A 125 -5.75 -2.11 3.94
N THR A 126 -5.28 -3.33 3.71
CA THR A 126 -3.93 -3.80 4.01
C THR A 126 -3.50 -4.84 2.97
N TYR A 127 -2.39 -5.55 3.19
CA TYR A 127 -1.92 -6.60 2.28
C TYR A 127 -2.61 -7.93 2.52
N ASP A 128 -2.46 -8.86 1.57
CA ASP A 128 -2.77 -10.28 1.75
C ASP A 128 -1.82 -10.96 2.77
N PRO A 129 -2.08 -12.21 3.18
CA PRO A 129 -1.26 -12.91 4.17
C PRO A 129 0.21 -13.11 3.76
N PHE A 130 0.52 -13.08 2.47
CA PHE A 130 1.87 -13.19 1.93
C PHE A 130 2.55 -11.82 1.77
N GLY A 131 1.82 -10.72 2.01
CA GLY A 131 2.34 -9.36 1.83
C GLY A 131 2.61 -9.03 0.35
N GLY A 132 1.81 -9.58 -0.56
CA GLY A 132 1.95 -9.43 -2.00
C GLY A 132 3.12 -10.24 -2.58
N TYR A 133 4.34 -10.02 -2.13
CA TYR A 133 5.54 -10.68 -2.67
C TYR A 133 6.51 -11.23 -1.61
N GLY A 134 6.11 -11.25 -0.34
CA GLY A 134 6.87 -11.90 0.72
C GLY A 134 7.85 -11.01 1.48
N HIS A 135 7.74 -9.68 1.38
CA HIS A 135 8.52 -8.79 2.24
C HIS A 135 8.11 -8.94 3.71
N PRO A 136 9.05 -9.05 4.67
CA PRO A 136 8.73 -9.23 6.09
C PRO A 136 7.77 -8.16 6.61
N ASP A 137 8.01 -6.89 6.28
CA ASP A 137 7.19 -5.78 6.74
C ASP A 137 5.79 -5.77 6.13
N HIS A 138 5.62 -6.23 4.89
CA HIS A 138 4.30 -6.38 4.28
C HIS A 138 3.50 -7.49 4.98
N ILE A 139 4.15 -8.63 5.27
CA ILE A 139 3.53 -9.73 6.03
C ILE A 139 3.16 -9.24 7.44
N GLN A 140 4.02 -8.45 8.08
CA GLN A 140 3.77 -7.91 9.40
C GLN A 140 2.64 -6.87 9.36
N THR A 141 2.59 -6.02 8.36
CA THR A 141 1.52 -5.03 8.12
C THR A 141 0.17 -5.72 7.93
N HIS A 142 0.12 -6.82 7.16
CA HIS A 142 -1.07 -7.67 7.07
C HIS A 142 -1.52 -8.17 8.45
N ARG A 143 -0.61 -8.75 9.24
CA ARG A 143 -0.92 -9.31 10.56
C ARG A 143 -1.44 -8.25 11.52
N ILE A 144 -0.79 -7.08 11.54
CA ILE A 144 -1.14 -5.96 12.42
C ILE A 144 -2.45 -5.32 11.95
N GLY A 145 -2.62 -5.08 10.65
CA GLY A 145 -3.84 -4.54 10.08
C GLY A 145 -5.06 -5.40 10.40
N THR A 146 -4.94 -6.71 10.17
CA THR A 146 -6.00 -7.67 10.47
C THR A 146 -6.31 -7.70 11.98
N ALA A 147 -5.29 -7.75 12.83
CA ALA A 147 -5.50 -7.75 14.27
C ALA A 147 -6.15 -6.47 14.78
N ALA A 148 -5.67 -5.30 14.34
CA ALA A 148 -6.19 -4.00 14.75
C ALA A 148 -7.64 -3.79 14.31
N PHE A 149 -8.02 -4.29 13.12
CA PHE A 149 -9.40 -4.26 12.64
C PHE A 149 -10.38 -4.92 13.63
N PHE A 150 -10.00 -6.08 14.17
CA PHE A 150 -10.83 -6.78 15.18
C PHE A 150 -10.65 -6.20 16.57
N ALA A 151 -9.43 -5.77 16.93
CA ALA A 151 -9.11 -5.30 18.27
C ALA A 151 -9.56 -3.84 18.55
N ALA A 152 -10.00 -3.10 17.56
CA ALA A 152 -10.45 -1.71 17.74
C ALA A 152 -11.62 -1.56 18.73
N SER A 153 -12.38 -2.63 18.96
CA SER A 153 -13.44 -2.72 19.98
C SER A 153 -13.04 -3.41 21.28
N ASP A 154 -11.81 -3.96 21.37
CA ASP A 154 -11.33 -4.65 22.58
C ASP A 154 -10.82 -3.63 23.60
N LEU A 155 -11.58 -3.45 24.68
CA LEU A 155 -11.25 -2.52 25.76
C LEU A 155 -10.36 -3.13 26.84
N ASP A 156 -10.30 -4.46 26.93
CA ASP A 156 -9.48 -5.16 27.92
C ASP A 156 -8.00 -5.09 27.54
N LYS A 157 -7.68 -5.26 26.25
CA LYS A 157 -6.30 -5.21 25.75
C LYS A 157 -5.89 -3.78 25.36
N PHE A 158 -6.82 -3.00 24.80
CA PHE A 158 -6.60 -1.65 24.31
C PHE A 158 -7.63 -0.71 24.93
N PRO A 159 -7.47 -0.29 26.21
CA PRO A 159 -8.39 0.62 26.86
C PRO A 159 -8.44 1.96 26.12
N LEU A 160 -9.58 2.63 26.21
CA LEU A 160 -9.74 3.97 25.62
C LEU A 160 -8.81 4.97 26.29
N LYS A 161 -8.14 5.77 25.49
CA LYS A 161 -7.42 6.95 25.92
C LYS A 161 -8.39 8.13 26.07
N GLU A 162 -7.94 9.19 26.74
CA GLU A 162 -8.75 10.41 26.88
C GLU A 162 -9.21 10.94 25.51
N GLY A 163 -10.51 11.18 25.39
CA GLY A 163 -11.12 11.67 24.15
C GLY A 163 -11.34 10.63 23.05
N GLN A 164 -10.94 9.37 23.27
CA GLN A 164 -11.23 8.29 22.33
C GLN A 164 -12.63 7.72 22.54
N GLU A 165 -13.20 7.24 21.44
CA GLU A 165 -14.44 6.45 21.41
C GLU A 165 -14.18 5.11 20.73
N ILE A 166 -14.99 4.11 21.05
CA ILE A 166 -14.96 2.83 20.34
C ILE A 166 -15.34 3.09 18.87
N TRP A 167 -14.56 2.48 17.97
CA TRP A 167 -14.90 2.41 16.56
C TRP A 167 -14.72 0.99 16.05
N ILE A 168 -15.62 0.55 15.21
CA ILE A 168 -15.61 -0.80 14.62
C ILE A 168 -15.71 -0.61 13.11
N PRO A 169 -14.60 -0.73 12.38
CA PRO A 169 -14.63 -0.67 10.93
C PRO A 169 -15.54 -1.76 10.35
N GLU A 170 -16.27 -1.46 9.29
CA GLU A 170 -17.21 -2.40 8.69
C GLU A 170 -16.50 -3.44 7.82
N ARG A 171 -15.55 -3.00 6.99
CA ARG A 171 -14.93 -3.84 5.96
C ARG A 171 -13.41 -3.86 6.08
N LEU A 172 -12.85 -5.05 5.85
CA LEU A 172 -11.41 -5.27 5.72
C LEU A 172 -11.13 -5.78 4.31
N TYR A 173 -10.25 -5.09 3.60
CA TYR A 173 -9.79 -5.48 2.28
C TYR A 173 -8.30 -5.79 2.26
N PHE A 174 -7.94 -6.77 1.43
CA PHE A 174 -6.55 -7.00 1.05
C PHE A 174 -6.32 -6.47 -0.35
N SER A 175 -5.29 -5.63 -0.52
CA SER A 175 -4.83 -5.25 -1.87
C SER A 175 -4.33 -6.49 -2.60
N ALA A 176 -4.69 -6.61 -3.87
CA ALA A 176 -4.39 -7.79 -4.68
C ALA A 176 -3.88 -7.40 -6.06
N TRP A 177 -3.00 -8.22 -6.60
CA TRP A 177 -2.58 -8.13 -8.00
C TRP A 177 -3.27 -9.23 -8.80
N SER A 178 -4.02 -8.85 -9.83
CA SER A 178 -4.70 -9.81 -10.71
C SER A 178 -3.71 -10.49 -11.64
N LYS A 179 -3.47 -11.79 -11.49
CA LYS A 179 -2.67 -12.60 -12.41
C LYS A 179 -3.16 -12.48 -13.85
N LYS A 180 -4.49 -12.52 -14.04
CA LYS A 180 -5.12 -12.38 -15.37
C LYS A 180 -4.76 -11.05 -16.02
N ARG A 181 -4.87 -9.92 -15.28
CA ARG A 181 -4.47 -8.61 -15.81
C ARG A 181 -2.98 -8.56 -16.12
N MET A 182 -2.13 -9.04 -15.21
CA MET A 182 -0.69 -9.06 -15.43
C MET A 182 -0.31 -9.85 -16.68
N GLN A 183 -0.95 -10.99 -16.91
CA GLN A 183 -0.74 -11.79 -18.13
C GLN A 183 -1.23 -11.06 -19.38
N SER A 184 -2.43 -10.46 -19.34
CA SER A 184 -2.99 -9.68 -20.44
C SER A 184 -2.10 -8.52 -20.84
N ARG A 185 -1.67 -7.72 -19.85
CA ARG A 185 -0.75 -6.58 -20.05
C ARG A 185 0.58 -7.03 -20.67
N ARG A 186 1.11 -8.13 -20.18
CA ARG A 186 2.35 -8.68 -20.70
C ARG A 186 2.20 -9.14 -22.15
N GLN A 187 1.09 -9.77 -22.49
CA GLN A 187 0.79 -10.15 -23.86
C GLN A 187 0.71 -8.91 -24.76
N GLN A 188 0.05 -7.86 -24.33
CA GLN A 188 -0.04 -6.60 -25.08
C GLN A 188 1.34 -5.98 -25.32
N MET A 189 2.22 -5.98 -24.31
CA MET A 189 3.60 -5.48 -24.47
C MET A 189 4.42 -6.30 -25.47
N PHE A 190 4.22 -7.63 -25.46
CA PHE A 190 4.89 -8.52 -26.41
C PHE A 190 4.37 -8.29 -27.84
N ASP A 191 3.05 -8.25 -28.02
CA ASP A 191 2.43 -8.02 -29.33
C ASP A 191 2.79 -6.65 -29.92
N ALA A 192 3.00 -5.63 -29.08
CA ALA A 192 3.47 -4.32 -29.46
C ALA A 192 5.01 -4.24 -29.69
N GLY A 193 5.74 -5.33 -29.45
CA GLY A 193 7.19 -5.36 -29.60
C GLY A 193 7.98 -4.57 -28.55
N ILE A 194 7.34 -4.23 -27.42
CA ILE A 194 7.96 -3.48 -26.31
C ILE A 194 8.90 -4.37 -25.50
N ILE A 195 8.54 -5.64 -25.35
CA ILE A 195 9.35 -6.66 -24.66
C ILE A 195 9.72 -7.77 -25.64
N SER A 196 10.89 -8.36 -25.45
CA SER A 196 11.38 -9.50 -26.22
C SER A 196 10.67 -10.80 -25.85
N GLU A 197 10.76 -11.82 -26.70
CA GLU A 197 10.28 -13.17 -26.41
C GLU A 197 10.95 -13.78 -25.18
N GLU A 198 12.24 -13.51 -24.95
CA GLU A 198 12.95 -13.96 -23.76
C GLU A 198 12.36 -13.34 -22.48
N GLU A 199 12.12 -12.04 -22.48
CA GLU A 199 11.46 -11.34 -21.36
C GLU A 199 10.05 -11.86 -21.15
N PHE A 200 9.28 -12.02 -22.23
CA PHE A 200 7.93 -12.59 -22.16
C PHE A 200 7.91 -13.96 -21.48
N ASN A 201 8.81 -14.87 -21.85
CA ASN A 201 8.87 -16.23 -21.32
C ASN A 201 9.43 -16.33 -19.89
N ARG A 202 10.20 -15.35 -19.44
CA ARG A 202 10.72 -15.30 -18.06
C ARG A 202 9.65 -14.91 -17.03
N PHE A 203 8.55 -14.37 -17.47
CA PHE A 203 7.56 -13.83 -16.56
C PHE A 203 6.75 -14.93 -15.90
N ASN A 204 6.77 -14.92 -14.56
CA ASN A 204 5.88 -15.72 -13.74
C ASN A 204 4.97 -14.76 -12.95
N PRO A 205 3.67 -14.64 -13.27
CA PRO A 205 2.80 -13.69 -12.60
C PRO A 205 2.61 -14.11 -11.13
N ILE A 206 2.84 -13.16 -10.25
CA ILE A 206 2.51 -13.27 -8.83
C ILE A 206 1.15 -12.60 -8.59
N GLY A 207 0.46 -12.98 -7.52
CA GLY A 207 -0.83 -12.37 -7.15
C GLY A 207 -1.97 -13.39 -7.09
N SER A 208 -3.19 -12.86 -7.11
CA SER A 208 -4.43 -13.61 -6.92
C SER A 208 -5.06 -14.06 -8.24
N GLU A 209 -5.78 -15.18 -8.22
CA GLU A 209 -6.62 -15.57 -9.35
C GLU A 209 -7.77 -14.56 -9.52
N HIS A 210 -8.32 -14.47 -10.73
CA HIS A 210 -9.35 -13.47 -11.01
C HIS A 210 -10.62 -13.67 -10.15
N ASP A 211 -10.99 -14.92 -9.91
CA ASP A 211 -12.20 -15.27 -9.17
C ASP A 211 -12.09 -15.01 -7.65
N ASP A 212 -10.88 -14.75 -7.16
CA ASP A 212 -10.63 -14.37 -5.76
C ASP A 212 -10.73 -12.84 -5.52
N ILE A 213 -10.91 -12.05 -6.60
CA ILE A 213 -10.99 -10.59 -6.53
C ILE A 213 -12.45 -10.17 -6.40
N ASP A 214 -12.79 -9.49 -5.32
CA ASP A 214 -14.16 -9.04 -5.04
C ASP A 214 -14.45 -7.65 -5.60
N VAL A 215 -13.45 -6.75 -5.57
CA VAL A 215 -13.60 -5.36 -6.04
C VAL A 215 -12.46 -5.00 -6.97
N GLU A 216 -12.79 -4.48 -8.14
CA GLU A 216 -11.87 -3.81 -9.05
C GLU A 216 -12.25 -2.33 -9.09
N VAL A 217 -11.35 -1.48 -8.62
CA VAL A 217 -11.52 -0.03 -8.70
C VAL A 217 -11.04 0.47 -10.06
N ASP A 218 -11.94 1.05 -10.83
CA ASP A 218 -11.60 1.83 -12.02
C ASP A 218 -11.18 3.24 -11.60
N GLY A 219 -9.89 3.47 -11.68
CA GLY A 219 -9.24 4.74 -11.41
C GLY A 219 -8.51 5.30 -12.63
N THR A 220 -8.91 4.91 -13.85
CA THR A 220 -8.26 5.35 -15.12
C THR A 220 -8.13 6.86 -15.22
N LYS A 221 -9.13 7.61 -14.75
CA LYS A 221 -9.11 9.08 -14.64
C LYS A 221 -7.96 9.62 -13.77
N TYR A 222 -7.42 8.81 -12.85
CA TYR A 222 -6.44 9.21 -11.84
C TYR A 222 -5.02 8.66 -12.10
N VAL A 223 -4.76 8.12 -13.29
CA VAL A 223 -3.47 7.54 -13.66
C VAL A 223 -2.33 8.56 -13.52
N GLU A 224 -2.54 9.80 -13.92
CA GLU A 224 -1.53 10.86 -13.78
C GLU A 224 -1.25 11.20 -12.30
N HIS A 225 -2.25 11.14 -11.42
CA HIS A 225 -2.05 11.31 -9.97
C HIS A 225 -1.15 10.20 -9.43
N LYS A 226 -1.40 8.94 -9.81
CA LYS A 226 -0.58 7.79 -9.44
C LYS A 226 0.86 7.94 -9.95
N ILE A 227 1.06 8.31 -11.21
CA ILE A 227 2.39 8.52 -11.79
C ILE A 227 3.15 9.63 -11.05
N ASN A 228 2.49 10.74 -10.75
CA ASN A 228 3.09 11.85 -10.01
C ASN A 228 3.44 11.47 -8.57
N SER A 229 2.59 10.69 -7.92
CA SER A 229 2.82 10.11 -6.61
C SER A 229 4.06 9.20 -6.62
N MET A 230 4.15 8.27 -7.57
CA MET A 230 5.33 7.41 -7.72
C MET A 230 6.61 8.21 -8.00
N LYS A 231 6.55 9.25 -8.83
CA LYS A 231 7.68 10.15 -9.13
C LYS A 231 8.12 10.97 -7.91
N ALA A 232 7.22 11.23 -6.97
CA ALA A 232 7.56 11.90 -5.71
C ALA A 232 8.52 11.06 -4.86
N HIS A 233 8.45 9.73 -4.93
CA HIS A 233 9.39 8.80 -4.29
C HIS A 233 10.69 8.65 -5.09
N ARG A 234 11.37 9.78 -5.30
CA ARG A 234 12.53 9.86 -6.17
C ARG A 234 13.67 8.94 -5.75
N SER A 235 13.84 8.69 -4.47
CA SER A 235 14.86 7.77 -3.99
C SER A 235 14.53 6.31 -4.34
N GLN A 236 13.26 5.96 -4.58
CA GLN A 236 12.81 4.57 -4.76
C GLN A 236 12.55 4.21 -6.23
N PHE A 237 12.14 5.15 -7.06
CA PHE A 237 11.87 4.92 -8.48
C PHE A 237 12.94 5.59 -9.34
N LYS A 238 13.59 4.81 -10.19
CA LYS A 238 14.52 5.35 -11.20
C LYS A 238 13.78 6.26 -12.19
N ASP A 239 14.41 7.34 -12.61
CA ASP A 239 13.84 8.26 -13.59
C ASP A 239 13.50 7.55 -14.93
N ASP A 240 14.23 6.48 -15.28
CA ASP A 240 14.02 5.64 -16.44
C ASP A 240 13.19 4.38 -16.16
N TRP A 241 12.51 4.31 -15.01
CA TRP A 241 11.66 3.16 -14.69
C TRP A 241 10.60 2.96 -15.77
N TRP A 242 10.48 1.72 -16.24
CA TRP A 242 9.63 1.37 -17.37
C TRP A 242 8.16 1.82 -17.22
N GLY A 243 7.63 1.81 -15.99
CA GLY A 243 6.27 2.23 -15.70
C GLY A 243 5.97 3.70 -16.00
N PHE A 244 7.01 4.57 -15.99
CA PHE A 244 6.86 5.97 -16.41
C PHE A 244 6.88 6.14 -17.93
N ASN A 245 7.40 5.14 -18.65
CA ASN A 245 7.60 5.16 -20.09
C ASN A 245 6.62 4.24 -20.85
N ILE A 246 5.56 3.79 -20.19
CA ILE A 246 4.47 3.04 -20.84
C ILE A 246 3.86 3.94 -21.92
N PRO A 247 3.69 3.44 -23.18
CA PRO A 247 2.99 4.17 -24.22
C PRO A 247 1.59 4.60 -23.75
N ASP A 248 1.19 5.81 -24.14
CA ASP A 248 -0.06 6.44 -23.64
C ASP A 248 -1.29 5.55 -23.83
N GLU A 249 -1.34 4.79 -24.93
CA GLU A 249 -2.41 3.86 -25.27
C GLU A 249 -2.57 2.69 -24.28
N PHE A 250 -1.53 2.38 -23.48
CA PHE A 250 -1.54 1.30 -22.48
C PHE A 250 -1.60 1.81 -21.04
N LYS A 251 -1.34 3.10 -20.79
CA LYS A 251 -1.23 3.65 -19.43
C LYS A 251 -2.45 3.38 -18.57
N GLU A 252 -3.65 3.61 -19.11
CA GLU A 252 -4.90 3.40 -18.38
C GLU A 252 -5.08 1.94 -17.99
N ASP A 253 -4.85 0.99 -18.92
CA ASP A 253 -4.98 -0.43 -18.59
C ASP A 253 -3.91 -0.88 -17.58
N PHE A 254 -2.68 -0.35 -17.68
CA PHE A 254 -1.57 -0.76 -16.82
C PHE A 254 -1.62 -0.18 -15.41
N LEU A 255 -2.05 1.05 -15.26
CA LEU A 255 -1.94 1.81 -14.01
C LEU A 255 -3.30 2.19 -13.42
N GLY A 256 -4.37 2.14 -14.21
CA GLY A 256 -5.66 2.69 -13.85
C GLY A 256 -6.59 1.76 -13.06
N TYR A 257 -6.21 0.49 -12.87
CA TYR A 257 -7.06 -0.47 -12.15
C TYR A 257 -6.34 -1.06 -10.95
N GLU A 258 -7.00 -1.05 -9.80
CA GLU A 258 -6.53 -1.65 -8.56
C GLU A 258 -7.57 -2.64 -8.04
N ASN A 259 -7.09 -3.76 -7.48
CA ASN A 259 -7.93 -4.90 -7.15
C ASN A 259 -7.86 -5.20 -5.66
N TYR A 260 -8.98 -5.65 -5.10
CA TYR A 260 -9.13 -5.92 -3.67
C TYR A 260 -9.91 -7.20 -3.42
N ILE A 261 -9.50 -7.92 -2.39
CA ILE A 261 -10.17 -9.09 -1.85
C ILE A 261 -10.88 -8.64 -0.58
N LEU A 262 -12.18 -8.93 -0.47
CA LEU A 262 -12.97 -8.66 0.74
C LEU A 262 -12.65 -9.73 1.80
N ALA A 263 -11.72 -9.43 2.69
CA ALA A 263 -11.29 -10.35 3.72
C ALA A 263 -12.32 -10.49 4.84
N PHE A 264 -13.06 -9.43 5.15
CA PHE A 264 -14.11 -9.44 6.15
C PHE A 264 -15.13 -8.32 5.93
N ASN A 265 -16.41 -8.62 6.18
CA ASN A 265 -17.50 -7.66 6.14
C ASN A 265 -18.47 -7.93 7.31
N ARG A 266 -18.79 -6.91 8.10
CA ARG A 266 -19.75 -7.01 9.22
C ARG A 266 -21.20 -6.86 8.78
N GLY A 267 -21.40 -6.31 7.58
CA GLY A 267 -22.71 -6.13 6.97
C GLY A 267 -23.12 -7.29 6.06
N ASP A 268 -23.80 -6.95 4.97
CA ASP A 268 -24.19 -7.93 3.95
C ASP A 268 -22.96 -8.40 3.16
N TRP A 269 -22.81 -9.71 3.00
CA TRP A 269 -21.73 -10.35 2.24
C TRP A 269 -21.98 -10.39 0.72
N SER A 270 -22.96 -9.70 0.20
CA SER A 270 -23.03 -9.44 -1.23
C SER A 270 -21.73 -8.71 -1.65
N SER A 271 -21.09 -9.16 -2.74
CA SER A 271 -19.86 -8.53 -3.22
C SER A 271 -20.10 -7.04 -3.45
N PRO A 272 -19.41 -6.15 -2.74
CA PRO A 272 -19.59 -4.73 -2.93
C PRO A 272 -19.02 -4.33 -4.30
N SER A 273 -19.69 -3.42 -4.98
CA SER A 273 -19.16 -2.82 -6.22
C SER A 273 -18.08 -1.78 -5.93
N GLU A 274 -18.00 -1.30 -4.70
CA GLU A 274 -17.07 -0.26 -4.21
C GLU A 274 -16.57 -0.59 -2.81
N LEU A 275 -15.46 0.02 -2.40
CA LEU A 275 -14.85 -0.24 -1.09
C LEU A 275 -15.63 0.38 0.08
N ILE A 276 -16.22 1.57 -0.14
CA ILE A 276 -16.93 2.35 0.90
C ILE A 276 -18.22 2.95 0.37
#